data_d0172ee3f5c560d0b9467a303899b903
#
_entry.id   d0172ee3f5c560d0b9467a303899b903
#
_cell.length_a   1.000
_cell.length_b   1.000
_cell.length_c   1.000
_cell.angle_alpha   90.00
_cell.angle_beta   90.00
_cell.angle_gamma   90.00
#
_symmetry.space_group_name_H-M   'P 1'
#
loop_
_entity.id
_entity.type
_entity.pdbx_description
1 polymer ?
#
loop_
_entity_poly.entity_id
_entity_poly.type
_entity_poly.pdbx_seq_one_letter_code
_entity_poly.pdbx_strand_id
1 'polypeptide(L)'
;FSSINYGTDTSAEGRMVIEELLKATIEGLGTRGEVPVFPIQIFKVKDGVSYSEKDFEKAMKAENIEEAMTDRYEAPNFDLLLKACQTTAKALFPNFMFLDAPFNQNEKWRADDPKRYIYELATMGCRTRVFENVAGEKSSLGRGNLSFTTLNMPRLAIEARIKAENLIEDERNKDAIEQKAKEIFIESVHQMSVLVADQLYERYQYQRTALARQFPFMMGNNVWKGGGELNPNEQVGDALRSGTLGIGFIGGHNAMVALYGQGHGHNQKAWDTLYEAVMEMNKVVNEYKEKYNLNYSVLATPAEGLSGRFTKMDRRKYGKIPGVTDRDYYVNSFHVDVKEPISIVEKIKREAPFHAITRGGHITYVELDGEAQKNVRAIAKIVKVMHDEGIGYGSINHPVDTCHNCGYKGVIFDKCPVCQSESILRMRRITGYLTFEFLELC
;
A
#
# COMPACT_ATOMS: atom_id res chain seq x y z
N PHE A 1 -13.44 9.91 -3.06
CA PHE A 1 -12.73 8.85 -2.35
C PHE A 1 -12.39 9.31 -0.96
N SER A 2 -12.67 8.48 0.06
CA SER A 2 -12.40 8.78 1.46
C SER A 2 -11.75 7.57 2.13
N SER A 3 -10.98 7.82 3.18
CA SER A 3 -10.45 6.79 4.06
C SER A 3 -10.63 7.19 5.52
N ILE A 4 -10.77 6.20 6.38
CA ILE A 4 -10.90 6.38 7.83
C ILE A 4 -9.85 5.53 8.54
N ASN A 5 -9.10 6.16 9.45
CA ASN A 5 -8.05 5.51 10.25
C ASN A 5 -8.51 5.47 11.71
N TYR A 6 -8.53 4.29 12.33
CA TYR A 6 -9.03 4.07 13.68
C TYR A 6 -8.32 2.89 14.36
N GLY A 7 -8.61 2.59 15.61
CA GLY A 7 -8.06 1.45 16.35
C GLY A 7 -7.32 1.80 17.63
N THR A 8 -6.88 3.06 17.80
CA THR A 8 -6.06 3.50 18.95
C THR A 8 -6.82 4.30 20.00
N ASP A 9 -8.04 4.76 19.74
CA ASP A 9 -8.86 5.43 20.75
C ASP A 9 -9.36 4.41 21.79
N THR A 10 -9.00 4.63 23.05
CA THR A 10 -9.35 3.76 24.19
C THR A 10 -10.44 4.34 25.09
N SER A 11 -10.98 5.53 24.75
CA SER A 11 -12.16 6.05 25.42
C SER A 11 -13.40 5.18 25.19
N ALA A 12 -14.37 5.22 26.10
CA ALA A 12 -15.60 4.44 25.95
C ALA A 12 -16.34 4.79 24.64
N GLU A 13 -16.38 6.08 24.31
CA GLU A 13 -17.03 6.62 23.12
C GLU A 13 -16.26 6.20 21.85
N GLY A 14 -14.92 6.33 21.85
CA GLY A 14 -14.08 5.93 20.73
C GLY A 14 -14.18 4.42 20.45
N ARG A 15 -14.11 3.61 21.46
CA ARG A 15 -14.30 2.13 21.35
C ARG A 15 -15.67 1.78 20.78
N MET A 16 -16.74 2.44 21.27
CA MET A 16 -18.11 2.25 20.76
C MET A 16 -18.18 2.59 19.27
N VAL A 17 -17.62 3.71 18.84
CA VAL A 17 -17.59 4.12 17.42
C VAL A 17 -16.84 3.09 16.56
N ILE A 18 -15.68 2.61 17.03
CA ILE A 18 -14.90 1.58 16.32
C ILE A 18 -15.72 0.29 16.19
N GLU A 19 -16.35 -0.13 17.28
CA GLU A 19 -17.15 -1.35 17.31
C GLU A 19 -18.33 -1.29 16.34
N GLU A 20 -19.10 -0.20 16.38
CA GLU A 20 -20.26 -0.02 15.50
C GLU A 20 -19.84 0.14 14.02
N LEU A 21 -18.72 0.79 13.73
CA LEU A 21 -18.18 0.85 12.37
C LEU A 21 -17.84 -0.56 11.82
N LEU A 22 -17.22 -1.40 12.64
CA LEU A 22 -16.88 -2.78 12.25
C LEU A 22 -18.16 -3.64 12.07
N LYS A 23 -19.17 -3.46 12.94
CA LYS A 23 -20.48 -4.13 12.80
C LYS A 23 -21.18 -3.72 11.51
N ALA A 24 -21.31 -2.40 11.28
CA ALA A 24 -21.94 -1.88 10.08
C ALA A 24 -21.25 -2.34 8.78
N THR A 25 -19.92 -2.51 8.82
CA THR A 25 -19.16 -3.05 7.69
C THR A 25 -19.48 -4.51 7.39
N ILE A 26 -19.69 -5.33 8.43
CA ILE A 26 -20.12 -6.74 8.29
C ILE A 26 -21.54 -6.83 7.78
N GLU A 27 -22.43 -6.00 8.30
CA GLU A 27 -23.85 -5.96 7.89
C GLU A 27 -23.97 -5.51 6.43
N GLY A 28 -23.13 -4.56 6.03
CA GLY A 28 -23.08 -4.05 4.66
C GLY A 28 -24.16 -3.02 4.37
N LEU A 29 -24.23 -2.60 3.10
CA LEU A 29 -25.10 -1.52 2.63
C LEU A 29 -26.41 -2.06 2.01
N GLY A 30 -27.49 -1.32 2.26
CA GLY A 30 -28.78 -1.60 1.65
C GLY A 30 -29.40 -2.92 2.09
N THR A 31 -30.50 -3.29 1.44
CA THR A 31 -31.27 -4.51 1.79
C THR A 31 -30.56 -5.82 1.50
N ARG A 32 -29.53 -5.79 0.65
CA ARG A 32 -28.72 -6.95 0.28
C ARG A 32 -27.45 -7.11 1.11
N GLY A 33 -27.15 -6.11 1.97
CA GLY A 33 -25.93 -6.12 2.79
C GLY A 33 -24.65 -6.11 1.95
N GLU A 34 -24.59 -5.35 0.87
CA GLU A 34 -23.41 -5.28 0.00
C GLU A 34 -22.21 -4.68 0.76
N VAL A 35 -21.02 -5.23 0.54
CA VAL A 35 -19.80 -4.72 1.18
C VAL A 35 -19.55 -3.29 0.75
N PRO A 36 -19.32 -2.33 1.69
CA PRO A 36 -19.03 -0.95 1.34
C PRO A 36 -17.67 -0.84 0.65
N VAL A 37 -17.64 -0.19 -0.52
CA VAL A 37 -16.38 0.10 -1.24
C VAL A 37 -15.64 1.28 -0.58
N PHE A 38 -16.37 2.22 -0.01
CA PHE A 38 -15.86 3.38 0.71
C PHE A 38 -16.62 3.61 2.02
N PRO A 39 -15.96 4.23 3.03
CA PRO A 39 -14.56 4.65 3.09
C PRO A 39 -13.60 3.45 3.10
N ILE A 40 -12.37 3.66 2.61
CA ILE A 40 -11.29 2.69 2.85
C ILE A 40 -11.00 2.70 4.35
N GLN A 41 -11.10 1.55 4.98
CA GLN A 41 -10.95 1.41 6.42
C GLN A 41 -9.56 0.91 6.78
N ILE A 42 -8.94 1.54 7.76
CA ILE A 42 -7.57 1.27 8.19
C ILE A 42 -7.56 1.13 9.70
N PHE A 43 -7.34 -0.09 10.19
CA PHE A 43 -7.19 -0.37 11.61
C PHE A 43 -5.73 -0.22 12.02
N LYS A 44 -5.46 0.65 12.98
CA LYS A 44 -4.13 0.90 13.54
C LYS A 44 -3.79 -0.13 14.59
N VAL A 45 -2.74 -0.91 14.35
CA VAL A 45 -2.17 -1.86 15.30
C VAL A 45 -1.06 -1.16 16.06
N LYS A 46 -1.16 -1.13 17.40
CA LYS A 46 -0.22 -0.46 18.29
C LYS A 46 -0.01 -1.27 19.55
N ASP A 47 1.25 -1.56 19.87
CA ASP A 47 1.65 -2.27 21.08
C ASP A 47 1.15 -1.55 22.35
N GLY A 48 0.58 -2.34 23.27
CA GLY A 48 0.01 -1.85 24.52
C GLY A 48 -1.34 -1.13 24.36
N VAL A 49 -1.85 -0.95 23.13
CA VAL A 49 -3.14 -0.31 22.87
C VAL A 49 -4.12 -1.26 22.19
N SER A 50 -3.80 -1.73 21.01
CA SER A 50 -4.64 -2.67 20.24
C SER A 50 -3.94 -4.01 19.98
N TYR A 51 -2.69 -4.18 20.42
CA TYR A 51 -1.92 -5.41 20.30
C TYR A 51 -1.05 -5.66 21.55
N SER A 52 -0.87 -6.92 21.90
CA SER A 52 0.12 -7.44 22.82
C SER A 52 0.35 -8.91 22.48
N GLU A 53 1.60 -9.37 22.52
CA GLU A 53 1.96 -10.77 22.28
C GLU A 53 1.25 -11.71 23.26
N LYS A 54 1.23 -11.32 24.55
CA LYS A 54 0.57 -12.08 25.62
C LYS A 54 -0.94 -12.23 25.38
N ASP A 55 -1.60 -11.14 24.95
CA ASP A 55 -3.01 -11.15 24.63
C ASP A 55 -3.29 -12.00 23.39
N PHE A 56 -2.41 -11.94 22.39
CA PHE A 56 -2.51 -12.78 21.19
C PHE A 56 -2.40 -14.26 21.55
N GLU A 57 -1.42 -14.66 22.37
CA GLU A 57 -1.26 -16.03 22.82
C GLU A 57 -2.50 -16.52 23.62
N LYS A 58 -3.05 -15.64 24.46
CA LYS A 58 -4.27 -15.93 25.22
C LYS A 58 -5.46 -16.16 24.27
N ALA A 59 -5.69 -15.27 23.30
CA ALA A 59 -6.78 -15.38 22.34
C ALA A 59 -6.68 -16.65 21.47
N MET A 60 -5.46 -17.08 21.13
CA MET A 60 -5.27 -18.30 20.34
C MET A 60 -5.57 -19.59 21.10
N LYS A 61 -5.69 -19.54 22.44
CA LYS A 61 -6.07 -20.69 23.30
C LYS A 61 -7.57 -20.81 23.52
N ALA A 62 -8.36 -19.74 23.25
CA ALA A 62 -9.82 -19.80 23.39
C ALA A 62 -10.43 -20.89 22.47
N GLU A 63 -11.61 -21.38 22.75
CA GLU A 63 -12.25 -22.41 21.94
C GLU A 63 -12.56 -21.92 20.52
N ASN A 64 -13.05 -20.70 20.43
CA ASN A 64 -13.33 -20.02 19.15
C ASN A 64 -13.00 -18.51 19.24
N ILE A 65 -13.13 -17.81 18.12
CA ILE A 65 -12.79 -16.38 18.06
C ILE A 65 -13.84 -15.49 18.74
N GLU A 66 -15.09 -15.92 18.77
CA GLU A 66 -16.21 -15.24 19.41
C GLU A 66 -16.01 -15.20 20.93
N GLU A 67 -15.60 -16.31 21.52
CA GLU A 67 -15.20 -16.36 22.94
C GLU A 67 -14.00 -15.46 23.20
N ALA A 68 -12.96 -15.52 22.36
CA ALA A 68 -11.81 -14.65 22.48
C ALA A 68 -12.19 -13.17 22.47
N MET A 69 -13.14 -12.73 21.63
CA MET A 69 -13.57 -11.33 21.58
C MET A 69 -14.29 -10.84 22.84
N THR A 70 -14.80 -11.74 23.68
CA THR A 70 -15.49 -11.37 24.94
C THR A 70 -14.57 -11.37 26.15
N ASP A 71 -13.33 -11.80 26.00
CA ASP A 71 -12.36 -11.90 27.09
C ASP A 71 -11.76 -10.51 27.43
N ARG A 72 -11.07 -10.42 28.56
CA ARG A 72 -10.35 -9.21 28.99
C ARG A 72 -8.89 -9.32 28.65
N TYR A 73 -8.35 -8.25 28.12
CA TYR A 73 -6.98 -8.15 27.63
C TYR A 73 -6.22 -7.03 28.33
N GLU A 74 -4.89 -7.11 28.31
CA GLU A 74 -4.01 -6.06 28.82
C GLU A 74 -4.02 -4.85 27.87
N ALA A 75 -3.96 -5.10 26.55
CA ALA A 75 -4.15 -4.07 25.54
C ALA A 75 -5.65 -3.74 25.40
N PRO A 76 -6.07 -2.52 25.73
CA PRO A 76 -7.52 -2.20 25.91
C PRO A 76 -8.36 -2.37 24.65
N ASN A 77 -7.75 -2.33 23.46
CA ASN A 77 -8.43 -2.48 22.17
C ASN A 77 -8.08 -3.80 21.44
N PHE A 78 -7.52 -4.79 22.14
CA PHE A 78 -7.18 -6.07 21.51
C PHE A 78 -8.41 -6.85 21.03
N ASP A 79 -9.50 -6.81 21.79
CA ASP A 79 -10.80 -7.36 21.39
C ASP A 79 -11.32 -6.74 20.07
N LEU A 80 -11.12 -5.42 19.90
CA LEU A 80 -11.44 -4.70 18.66
C LEU A 80 -10.53 -5.11 17.50
N LEU A 81 -9.26 -5.45 17.75
CA LEU A 81 -8.39 -6.04 16.74
C LEU A 81 -8.91 -7.39 16.27
N LEU A 82 -9.34 -8.27 17.18
CA LEU A 82 -9.94 -9.55 16.80
C LEU A 82 -11.22 -9.34 15.98
N LYS A 83 -12.05 -8.36 16.37
CA LYS A 83 -13.24 -7.98 15.61
C LYS A 83 -12.89 -7.38 14.23
N ALA A 84 -11.82 -6.61 14.13
CA ALA A 84 -11.29 -6.13 12.85
C ALA A 84 -10.84 -7.29 11.95
N CYS A 85 -10.17 -8.31 12.49
CA CYS A 85 -9.82 -9.53 11.76
C CYS A 85 -11.08 -10.30 11.27
N GLN A 86 -12.12 -10.38 12.11
CA GLN A 86 -13.40 -10.98 11.71
C GLN A 86 -14.06 -10.17 10.58
N THR A 87 -14.03 -8.84 10.68
CA THR A 87 -14.60 -7.95 9.66
C THR A 87 -13.84 -8.08 8.34
N THR A 88 -12.50 -8.11 8.37
CA THR A 88 -11.67 -8.35 7.19
C THR A 88 -12.00 -9.68 6.53
N ALA A 89 -12.19 -10.75 7.32
CA ALA A 89 -12.58 -12.05 6.82
C ALA A 89 -13.94 -12.07 6.10
N LYS A 90 -14.85 -11.14 6.44
CA LYS A 90 -16.21 -11.07 5.88
C LYS A 90 -16.37 -10.01 4.79
N ALA A 91 -15.59 -8.91 4.87
CA ALA A 91 -15.83 -7.71 4.08
C ALA A 91 -14.56 -7.10 3.44
N LEU A 92 -13.41 -7.78 3.49
CA LEU A 92 -12.13 -7.30 2.94
C LEU A 92 -11.57 -6.02 3.61
N PHE A 93 -12.30 -5.40 4.47
CA PHE A 93 -11.90 -4.28 5.33
C PHE A 93 -12.05 -4.64 6.81
N PRO A 94 -11.25 -3.98 7.67
CA PRO A 94 -10.21 -3.00 7.42
C PRO A 94 -8.90 -3.60 6.90
N ASN A 95 -8.04 -2.73 6.32
CA ASN A 95 -6.61 -2.98 6.20
C ASN A 95 -5.93 -2.70 7.54
N PHE A 96 -4.68 -3.14 7.72
CA PHE A 96 -3.95 -3.01 8.98
C PHE A 96 -2.72 -2.12 8.82
N MET A 97 -2.59 -1.11 9.69
CA MET A 97 -1.43 -0.23 9.77
C MET A 97 -0.69 -0.49 11.06
N PHE A 98 0.60 -0.76 10.98
CA PHE A 98 1.45 -1.10 12.12
C PHE A 98 2.24 0.12 12.56
N LEU A 99 1.82 0.73 13.68
CA LEU A 99 2.45 1.95 14.20
C LEU A 99 3.80 1.69 14.85
N ASP A 100 4.10 0.44 15.21
CA ASP A 100 5.36 0.04 15.84
C ASP A 100 6.46 -0.28 14.84
N ALA A 101 6.17 -0.37 13.53
CA ALA A 101 7.21 -0.40 12.52
C ALA A 101 8.13 0.83 12.69
N PRO A 102 9.47 0.69 12.74
CA PRO A 102 10.39 1.76 13.16
C PRO A 102 10.20 3.08 12.40
N PHE A 103 9.86 3.02 11.13
CA PHE A 103 9.62 4.20 10.28
C PHE A 103 8.23 4.83 10.48
N ASN A 104 7.30 4.16 11.19
CA ASN A 104 5.96 4.67 11.53
C ASN A 104 5.89 5.28 12.94
N GLN A 105 6.93 5.13 13.73
CA GLN A 105 6.97 5.68 15.09
C GLN A 105 7.17 7.20 15.09
N ASN A 106 6.65 7.85 16.12
CA ASN A 106 6.90 9.25 16.43
C ASN A 106 7.40 9.35 17.87
N GLU A 107 8.52 10.03 18.08
CA GLU A 107 9.17 10.18 19.38
C GLU A 107 8.32 10.92 20.42
N LYS A 108 7.36 11.73 19.96
CA LYS A 108 6.44 12.48 20.81
C LYS A 108 5.20 11.70 21.23
N TRP A 109 4.95 10.54 20.62
CA TRP A 109 3.79 9.73 20.95
C TRP A 109 3.88 9.20 22.39
N ARG A 110 2.80 9.36 23.17
CA ARG A 110 2.67 8.84 24.53
C ARG A 110 1.29 8.23 24.70
N ALA A 111 1.22 7.10 25.39
CA ALA A 111 -0.04 6.36 25.56
C ALA A 111 -1.08 7.12 26.41
N ASP A 112 -0.63 7.95 27.33
CA ASP A 112 -1.44 8.76 28.23
C ASP A 112 -1.78 10.16 27.71
N ASP A 113 -1.24 10.57 26.55
CA ASP A 113 -1.57 11.85 25.94
C ASP A 113 -2.93 11.75 25.21
N PRO A 114 -3.96 12.52 25.60
CA PRO A 114 -5.24 12.53 24.93
C PRO A 114 -5.16 13.07 23.50
N LYS A 115 -4.07 13.74 23.13
CA LYS A 115 -3.79 14.25 21.77
C LYS A 115 -2.79 13.38 21.01
N ARG A 116 -2.48 12.17 21.47
CA ARG A 116 -1.52 11.27 20.80
C ARG A 116 -1.83 10.99 19.34
N TYR A 117 -3.10 11.11 18.93
CA TYR A 117 -3.51 10.95 17.54
C TYR A 117 -2.81 11.89 16.56
N ILE A 118 -2.33 13.05 17.03
CA ILE A 118 -1.53 14.02 16.24
C ILE A 118 -0.22 13.40 15.76
N TYR A 119 0.35 12.51 16.59
CA TYR A 119 1.65 11.86 16.39
C TYR A 119 1.52 10.47 15.76
N GLU A 120 0.32 10.06 15.39
CA GLU A 120 0.07 8.80 14.71
C GLU A 120 0.04 9.00 13.21
N LEU A 121 0.67 8.05 12.50
CA LEU A 121 0.55 7.98 11.05
C LEU A 121 -0.92 7.77 10.65
N ALA A 122 -1.34 8.45 9.59
CA ALA A 122 -2.56 8.16 8.85
C ALA A 122 -2.22 7.94 7.37
N THR A 123 -2.76 6.86 6.80
CA THR A 123 -2.63 6.57 5.38
C THR A 123 -3.83 7.12 4.62
N MET A 124 -3.58 7.67 3.45
CA MET A 124 -4.62 8.19 2.56
C MET A 124 -4.84 7.21 1.40
N GLY A 125 -6.11 6.92 1.11
CA GLY A 125 -6.48 6.02 0.03
C GLY A 125 -5.87 4.63 0.21
N CYS A 126 -5.34 4.06 -0.90
CA CYS A 126 -4.88 2.69 -0.91
C CYS A 126 -3.51 2.48 -0.25
N ARG A 127 -2.58 3.47 -0.25
CA ARG A 127 -1.24 3.31 0.33
C ARG A 127 -0.46 4.60 0.55
N THR A 128 -0.97 5.77 0.18
CA THR A 128 -0.22 7.03 0.28
C THR A 128 0.06 7.37 1.74
N ARG A 129 1.33 7.58 2.05
CA ARG A 129 1.84 7.87 3.37
C ARG A 129 2.45 9.28 3.40
N VAL A 130 1.96 10.13 4.29
CA VAL A 130 2.48 11.47 4.53
C VAL A 130 2.72 11.59 6.02
N PHE A 131 3.98 11.61 6.44
CA PHE A 131 4.31 11.59 7.86
C PHE A 131 5.55 12.42 8.19
N GLU A 132 6.73 12.05 7.65
CA GLU A 132 7.96 12.84 7.80
C GLU A 132 7.75 14.25 7.24
N ASN A 133 8.36 15.26 7.88
CA ASN A 133 8.18 16.64 7.47
C ASN A 133 9.46 17.46 7.70
N VAL A 134 10.15 17.80 6.64
CA VAL A 134 11.34 18.69 6.72
C VAL A 134 10.95 20.15 6.96
N ALA A 135 9.70 20.52 6.66
CA ALA A 135 9.17 21.88 6.83
C ALA A 135 8.39 22.09 8.13
N GLY A 136 8.40 21.13 9.05
CA GLY A 136 7.68 21.23 10.31
C GLY A 136 7.58 19.93 11.08
N GLU A 137 6.54 19.79 11.89
CA GLU A 137 6.35 18.65 12.78
C GLU A 137 6.02 17.37 11.98
N LYS A 138 6.59 16.24 12.45
CA LYS A 138 6.28 14.89 11.92
C LYS A 138 4.84 14.53 12.29
N SER A 139 3.93 14.63 11.33
CA SER A 139 2.50 14.36 11.50
C SER A 139 1.84 14.15 10.14
N SER A 140 0.71 13.45 10.11
CA SER A 140 -0.13 13.32 8.91
C SER A 140 -1.20 14.42 8.82
N LEU A 141 -1.48 15.13 9.90
CA LEU A 141 -2.61 16.06 9.98
C LEU A 141 -2.40 17.32 9.13
N GLY A 142 -3.43 17.68 8.38
CA GLY A 142 -3.45 18.88 7.55
C GLY A 142 -2.45 18.86 6.40
N ARG A 143 -2.02 17.68 5.94
CA ARG A 143 -0.99 17.49 4.92
C ARG A 143 -1.47 16.52 3.84
N GLY A 144 -0.78 16.52 2.72
CA GLY A 144 -1.12 15.64 1.60
C GLY A 144 0.02 15.48 0.61
N ASN A 145 -0.20 14.62 -0.38
CA ASN A 145 0.69 14.48 -1.51
C ASN A 145 0.35 15.55 -2.56
N LEU A 146 1.33 16.30 -3.02
CA LEU A 146 1.17 17.35 -4.04
C LEU A 146 1.26 16.77 -5.44
N SER A 147 2.25 15.92 -5.66
CA SER A 147 2.50 15.33 -6.97
C SER A 147 3.39 14.09 -6.85
N PHE A 148 3.25 13.18 -7.79
CA PHE A 148 4.19 12.08 -7.99
C PHE A 148 4.35 11.74 -9.46
N THR A 149 5.48 11.14 -9.80
CA THR A 149 5.76 10.60 -11.13
C THR A 149 6.37 9.20 -10.99
N THR A 150 5.99 8.30 -11.87
CA THR A 150 6.28 6.86 -11.73
C THR A 150 7.26 6.37 -12.77
N LEU A 151 8.35 5.74 -12.34
CA LEU A 151 9.32 5.06 -13.19
C LEU A 151 8.77 3.74 -13.72
N ASN A 152 9.03 3.48 -15.00
CA ASN A 152 8.79 2.18 -15.63
C ASN A 152 10.06 1.30 -15.48
N MET A 153 10.18 0.61 -14.33
CA MET A 153 11.34 -0.25 -14.03
C MET A 153 11.58 -1.33 -15.10
N PRO A 154 10.54 -2.05 -15.61
CA PRO A 154 10.73 -3.05 -16.66
C PRO A 154 11.39 -2.50 -17.92
N ARG A 155 10.99 -1.30 -18.36
CA ARG A 155 11.63 -0.66 -19.53
C ARG A 155 13.11 -0.41 -19.30
N LEU A 156 13.47 0.15 -18.16
CA LEU A 156 14.87 0.40 -17.80
C LEU A 156 15.69 -0.89 -17.79
N ALA A 157 15.11 -1.97 -17.26
CA ALA A 157 15.75 -3.28 -17.23
C ALA A 157 15.90 -3.91 -18.62
N ILE A 158 14.88 -3.84 -19.48
CA ILE A 158 14.94 -4.32 -20.87
C ILE A 158 16.05 -3.59 -21.63
N GLU A 159 16.09 -2.25 -21.56
CA GLU A 159 17.08 -1.42 -22.23
C GLU A 159 18.50 -1.70 -21.69
N ALA A 160 18.63 -1.89 -20.38
CA ALA A 160 19.92 -2.25 -19.76
C ALA A 160 20.39 -3.63 -20.23
N ARG A 161 19.50 -4.62 -20.34
CA ARG A 161 19.84 -5.95 -20.85
C ARG A 161 20.30 -5.93 -22.30
N ILE A 162 19.56 -5.24 -23.17
CA ILE A 162 19.92 -5.06 -24.59
C ILE A 162 21.28 -4.38 -24.73
N LYS A 163 21.53 -3.31 -23.96
CA LYS A 163 22.82 -2.60 -23.98
C LYS A 163 23.96 -3.50 -23.50
N ALA A 164 23.76 -4.29 -22.46
CA ALA A 164 24.78 -5.20 -21.94
C ALA A 164 25.12 -6.29 -22.95
N GLU A 165 24.13 -6.89 -23.61
CA GLU A 165 24.31 -7.91 -24.67
C GLU A 165 25.10 -7.33 -25.86
N ASN A 166 24.89 -6.07 -26.23
CA ASN A 166 25.65 -5.40 -27.28
C ASN A 166 27.10 -5.02 -26.89
N LEU A 167 27.39 -4.92 -25.58
CA LEU A 167 28.72 -4.53 -25.08
C LEU A 167 29.62 -5.73 -24.77
N ILE A 168 29.04 -6.90 -24.52
CA ILE A 168 29.76 -8.10 -24.18
C ILE A 168 29.88 -8.98 -25.44
N GLU A 169 31.10 -9.11 -26.00
CA GLU A 169 31.35 -9.85 -27.25
C GLU A 169 31.04 -11.35 -27.14
N ASP A 170 31.29 -11.97 -25.98
CA ASP A 170 30.95 -13.38 -25.76
C ASP A 170 29.52 -13.52 -25.23
N GLU A 171 28.57 -13.74 -26.12
CA GLU A 171 27.14 -13.95 -25.83
C GLU A 171 26.89 -15.13 -24.88
N ARG A 172 27.85 -16.05 -24.72
CA ARG A 172 27.74 -17.20 -23.80
C ARG A 172 28.13 -16.86 -22.37
N ASN A 173 28.79 -15.72 -22.16
CA ASN A 173 29.16 -15.24 -20.83
C ASN A 173 27.98 -14.55 -20.12
N LYS A 174 26.98 -15.35 -19.72
CA LYS A 174 25.75 -14.87 -19.09
C LYS A 174 26.02 -14.06 -17.84
N ASP A 175 26.99 -14.46 -17.02
CA ASP A 175 27.31 -13.75 -15.77
C ASP A 175 27.84 -12.33 -16.02
N ALA A 176 28.71 -12.16 -17.03
CA ALA A 176 29.21 -10.84 -17.43
C ALA A 176 28.08 -9.96 -17.98
N ILE A 177 27.18 -10.53 -18.80
CA ILE A 177 26.02 -9.81 -19.34
C ILE A 177 25.09 -9.37 -18.21
N GLU A 178 24.77 -10.26 -17.26
CA GLU A 178 23.90 -9.94 -16.11
C GLU A 178 24.51 -8.87 -15.21
N GLN A 179 25.82 -8.97 -14.92
CA GLN A 179 26.52 -7.97 -14.12
C GLN A 179 26.52 -6.61 -14.81
N LYS A 180 26.81 -6.57 -16.13
CA LYS A 180 26.77 -5.33 -16.89
C LYS A 180 25.37 -4.75 -17.02
N ALA A 181 24.37 -5.58 -17.22
CA ALA A 181 22.97 -5.17 -17.26
C ALA A 181 22.53 -4.56 -15.93
N LYS A 182 22.92 -5.15 -14.79
CA LYS A 182 22.68 -4.59 -13.45
C LYS A 182 23.28 -3.20 -13.31
N GLU A 183 24.55 -3.01 -13.66
CA GLU A 183 25.23 -1.72 -13.57
C GLU A 183 24.50 -0.63 -14.37
N ILE A 184 24.14 -0.94 -15.63
CA ILE A 184 23.43 -0.03 -16.52
C ILE A 184 22.02 0.27 -15.97
N PHE A 185 21.34 -0.75 -15.41
CA PHE A 185 20.02 -0.60 -14.83
C PHE A 185 20.03 0.35 -13.63
N ILE A 186 20.94 0.16 -12.68
CA ILE A 186 21.06 1.00 -11.47
C ILE A 186 21.36 2.45 -11.87
N GLU A 187 22.32 2.66 -12.79
CA GLU A 187 22.63 3.99 -13.31
C GLU A 187 21.41 4.62 -14.00
N SER A 188 20.66 3.86 -14.79
CA SER A 188 19.44 4.35 -15.45
C SER A 188 18.33 4.71 -14.45
N VAL A 189 18.21 3.97 -13.35
CA VAL A 189 17.28 4.29 -12.25
C VAL A 189 17.69 5.61 -11.58
N HIS A 190 18.99 5.80 -11.33
CA HIS A 190 19.51 7.07 -10.80
C HIS A 190 19.16 8.25 -11.68
N GLN A 191 19.56 8.20 -12.95
CA GLN A 191 19.34 9.29 -13.92
C GLN A 191 17.86 9.62 -14.10
N MET A 192 17.01 8.60 -14.17
CA MET A 192 15.58 8.81 -14.29
C MET A 192 14.96 9.38 -13.00
N SER A 193 15.49 9.01 -11.83
CA SER A 193 15.05 9.56 -10.55
C SER A 193 15.40 11.04 -10.43
N VAL A 194 16.59 11.46 -10.90
CA VAL A 194 17.00 12.86 -10.97
C VAL A 194 16.05 13.65 -11.89
N LEU A 195 15.78 13.13 -13.10
CA LEU A 195 14.84 13.77 -14.04
C LEU A 195 13.45 13.96 -13.43
N VAL A 196 12.95 12.94 -12.73
CA VAL A 196 11.65 12.99 -12.05
C VAL A 196 11.67 13.98 -10.89
N ALA A 197 12.76 14.03 -10.12
CA ALA A 197 12.90 14.97 -9.01
C ALA A 197 12.89 16.43 -9.49
N ASP A 198 13.59 16.74 -10.59
CA ASP A 198 13.56 18.06 -11.23
C ASP A 198 12.15 18.43 -11.72
N GLN A 199 11.48 17.50 -12.40
CA GLN A 199 10.10 17.71 -12.87
C GLN A 199 9.12 17.96 -11.70
N LEU A 200 9.28 17.24 -10.58
CA LEU A 200 8.47 17.45 -9.38
C LEU A 200 8.73 18.83 -8.77
N TYR A 201 9.97 19.31 -8.79
CA TYR A 201 10.31 20.66 -8.35
C TYR A 201 9.63 21.73 -9.21
N GLU A 202 9.70 21.62 -10.54
CA GLU A 202 9.01 22.51 -11.47
C GLU A 202 7.51 22.56 -11.24
N ARG A 203 6.88 21.38 -11.06
CA ARG A 203 5.45 21.29 -10.70
C ARG A 203 5.14 21.99 -9.39
N TYR A 204 5.96 21.78 -8.37
CA TYR A 204 5.82 22.46 -7.09
C TYR A 204 5.88 23.97 -7.25
N GLN A 205 6.84 24.49 -8.00
CA GLN A 205 6.95 25.93 -8.26
C GLN A 205 5.71 26.47 -8.98
N TYR A 206 5.17 25.74 -9.95
CA TYR A 206 3.92 26.09 -10.61
C TYR A 206 2.72 26.05 -9.65
N GLN A 207 2.59 25.00 -8.86
CA GLN A 207 1.46 24.85 -7.91
C GLN A 207 1.43 25.98 -6.89
N ARG A 208 2.56 26.48 -6.44
CA ARG A 208 2.65 27.60 -5.49
C ARG A 208 2.02 28.91 -5.98
N THR A 209 1.92 29.10 -7.28
CA THR A 209 1.32 30.32 -7.87
C THR A 209 -0.21 30.31 -7.88
N ALA A 210 -0.83 29.17 -7.58
CA ALA A 210 -2.27 29.06 -7.51
C ALA A 210 -2.85 29.89 -6.37
N LEU A 211 -4.07 30.41 -6.54
CA LEU A 211 -4.75 31.25 -5.53
C LEU A 211 -5.52 30.37 -4.54
N ALA A 212 -5.57 30.76 -3.28
CA ALA A 212 -6.27 30.02 -2.22
C ALA A 212 -7.75 29.76 -2.57
N ARG A 213 -8.43 30.71 -3.24
CA ARG A 213 -9.83 30.56 -3.71
C ARG A 213 -10.04 29.42 -4.72
N GLN A 214 -8.98 28.92 -5.37
CA GLN A 214 -9.06 27.77 -6.28
C GLN A 214 -9.19 26.46 -5.53
N PHE A 215 -8.93 26.46 -4.22
CA PHE A 215 -9.00 25.31 -3.32
C PHE A 215 -9.90 25.63 -2.10
N PRO A 216 -11.20 25.95 -2.32
CA PRO A 216 -12.06 26.45 -1.24
C PRO A 216 -12.27 25.44 -0.10
N PHE A 217 -12.27 24.13 -0.42
CA PHE A 217 -12.39 23.10 0.60
C PHE A 217 -11.10 22.98 1.42
N MET A 218 -9.95 22.85 0.77
CA MET A 218 -8.67 22.60 1.44
C MET A 218 -8.18 23.81 2.22
N MET A 219 -8.22 24.99 1.60
CA MET A 219 -7.72 26.24 2.20
C MET A 219 -8.78 26.93 3.02
N GLY A 220 -10.01 27.12 2.47
CA GLY A 220 -11.09 27.85 3.13
C GLY A 220 -11.60 27.21 4.42
N ASN A 221 -11.54 25.88 4.55
CA ASN A 221 -11.91 25.16 5.77
C ASN A 221 -10.70 24.76 6.63
N ASN A 222 -9.51 25.30 6.35
CA ASN A 222 -8.28 24.96 7.05
C ASN A 222 -7.98 23.43 7.14
N VAL A 223 -8.38 22.69 6.12
CA VAL A 223 -8.09 21.25 6.01
C VAL A 223 -6.61 21.05 5.69
N TRP A 224 -6.04 21.93 4.86
CA TRP A 224 -4.59 22.00 4.63
C TRP A 224 -3.96 22.95 5.65
N LYS A 225 -2.89 22.48 6.29
CA LYS A 225 -2.17 23.23 7.34
C LYS A 225 -1.72 24.61 6.81
N GLY A 226 -2.12 25.66 7.53
CA GLY A 226 -1.85 27.06 7.15
C GLY A 226 -2.78 27.62 6.06
N GLY A 227 -3.68 26.82 5.51
CA GLY A 227 -4.62 27.26 4.47
C GLY A 227 -5.64 28.28 4.95
N GLY A 228 -6.15 28.12 6.19
CA GLY A 228 -7.13 29.03 6.79
C GLY A 228 -6.61 30.43 7.12
N GLU A 229 -5.28 30.63 7.07
CA GLU A 229 -4.63 31.92 7.29
C GLU A 229 -4.54 32.75 6.01
N LEU A 230 -4.77 32.14 4.83
CA LEU A 230 -4.63 32.77 3.52
C LEU A 230 -5.90 33.52 3.11
N ASN A 231 -5.70 34.71 2.55
CA ASN A 231 -6.79 35.41 1.87
C ASN A 231 -7.16 34.71 0.54
N PRO A 232 -8.43 34.74 0.10
CA PRO A 232 -8.84 34.04 -1.13
C PRO A 232 -8.04 34.38 -2.39
N ASN A 233 -7.55 35.62 -2.50
CA ASN A 233 -6.74 36.09 -3.65
C ASN A 233 -5.23 35.98 -3.43
N GLU A 234 -4.80 35.42 -2.31
CA GLU A 234 -3.40 35.15 -2.01
C GLU A 234 -2.95 33.83 -2.65
N GLN A 235 -1.68 33.77 -3.07
CA GLN A 235 -1.12 32.52 -3.57
C GLN A 235 -0.95 31.52 -2.43
N VAL A 236 -1.20 30.22 -2.70
CA VAL A 236 -1.01 29.18 -1.70
C VAL A 236 0.42 29.03 -1.23
N GLY A 237 1.38 29.42 -2.07
CA GLY A 237 2.78 29.71 -1.70
C GLY A 237 3.42 28.69 -0.76
N ASP A 238 3.88 29.17 0.37
CA ASP A 238 4.61 28.37 1.36
C ASP A 238 3.73 27.40 2.17
N ALA A 239 2.41 27.56 2.16
CA ALA A 239 1.51 26.56 2.76
C ALA A 239 1.72 25.15 2.14
N LEU A 240 2.13 25.09 0.86
CA LEU A 240 2.41 23.82 0.17
C LEU A 240 3.71 23.13 0.61
N ARG A 241 4.60 23.79 1.37
CA ARG A 241 5.87 23.18 1.83
C ARG A 241 5.67 21.93 2.68
N SER A 242 4.53 21.82 3.36
CA SER A 242 4.17 20.64 4.14
C SER A 242 3.76 19.44 3.31
N GLY A 243 3.46 19.64 2.02
CA GLY A 243 3.08 18.57 1.10
C GLY A 243 4.26 17.72 0.63
N THR A 244 3.97 16.54 0.05
CA THR A 244 4.97 15.58 -0.39
C THR A 244 5.09 15.52 -1.91
N LEU A 245 6.31 15.23 -2.39
CA LEU A 245 6.66 15.01 -3.78
C LEU A 245 7.18 13.58 -3.94
N GLY A 246 6.49 12.76 -4.72
CA GLY A 246 6.74 11.33 -4.79
C GLY A 246 7.48 10.90 -6.05
N ILE A 247 8.64 10.22 -5.90
CA ILE A 247 9.27 9.46 -6.98
C ILE A 247 8.75 8.03 -6.88
N GLY A 248 7.85 7.66 -7.77
CA GLY A 248 7.21 6.36 -7.78
C GLY A 248 7.88 5.35 -8.70
N PHE A 249 7.55 4.07 -8.56
CA PHE A 249 7.95 3.01 -9.46
C PHE A 249 6.94 1.88 -9.55
N ILE A 250 6.95 1.16 -10.67
CA ILE A 250 6.20 -0.08 -10.87
C ILE A 250 7.06 -1.13 -11.56
N GLY A 251 6.62 -2.38 -11.50
CA GLY A 251 7.19 -3.49 -12.26
C GLY A 251 8.51 -4.01 -11.72
N GLY A 252 8.79 -3.88 -10.42
CA GLY A 252 10.02 -4.40 -9.83
C GLY A 252 10.23 -5.88 -10.14
N HIS A 253 9.19 -6.71 -9.96
CA HIS A 253 9.22 -8.12 -10.34
C HIS A 253 9.60 -8.31 -11.82
N ASN A 254 8.89 -7.61 -12.73
CA ASN A 254 9.11 -7.77 -14.17
C ASN A 254 10.46 -7.21 -14.63
N ALA A 255 11.00 -6.19 -13.95
CA ALA A 255 12.36 -5.71 -14.18
C ALA A 255 13.40 -6.79 -13.84
N MET A 256 13.21 -7.50 -12.74
CA MET A 256 14.10 -8.60 -12.35
C MET A 256 14.02 -9.77 -13.31
N VAL A 257 12.80 -10.10 -13.78
CA VAL A 257 12.63 -11.11 -14.83
C VAL A 257 13.36 -10.70 -16.12
N ALA A 258 13.32 -9.41 -16.51
CA ALA A 258 14.04 -8.92 -17.68
C ALA A 258 15.57 -9.03 -17.53
N LEU A 259 16.12 -8.81 -16.32
CA LEU A 259 17.56 -8.90 -16.07
C LEU A 259 18.05 -10.34 -15.90
N TYR A 260 17.31 -11.19 -15.19
CA TYR A 260 17.78 -12.48 -14.68
C TYR A 260 16.91 -13.69 -15.11
N GLY A 261 15.82 -13.47 -15.84
CA GLY A 261 14.86 -14.51 -16.18
C GLY A 261 13.97 -14.98 -15.02
N GLN A 262 14.14 -14.43 -13.82
CA GLN A 262 13.42 -14.80 -12.61
C GLN A 262 13.07 -13.56 -11.78
N GLY A 263 11.92 -13.60 -11.09
CA GLY A 263 11.50 -12.57 -10.16
C GLY A 263 12.27 -12.64 -8.82
N HIS A 264 12.06 -11.61 -8.00
CA HIS A 264 12.78 -11.43 -6.73
C HIS A 264 12.16 -12.23 -5.55
N GLY A 265 11.05 -12.94 -5.76
CA GLY A 265 10.45 -13.79 -4.72
C GLY A 265 11.33 -14.97 -4.30
N HIS A 266 12.02 -15.59 -5.26
CA HIS A 266 12.89 -16.76 -5.04
C HIS A 266 14.35 -16.50 -5.34
N ASN A 267 14.69 -15.51 -6.17
CA ASN A 267 16.05 -15.22 -6.57
C ASN A 267 16.66 -14.11 -5.70
N GLN A 268 17.66 -14.45 -4.87
CA GLN A 268 18.30 -13.48 -3.97
C GLN A 268 19.05 -12.39 -4.74
N LYS A 269 19.75 -12.73 -5.82
CA LYS A 269 20.45 -11.74 -6.68
C LYS A 269 19.45 -10.72 -7.26
N ALA A 270 18.27 -11.18 -7.69
CA ALA A 270 17.21 -10.32 -8.16
C ALA A 270 16.65 -9.43 -7.02
N TRP A 271 16.47 -10.01 -5.83
CA TRP A 271 16.01 -9.26 -4.66
C TRP A 271 17.00 -8.16 -4.26
N ASP A 272 18.29 -8.50 -4.17
CA ASP A 272 19.35 -7.55 -3.83
C ASP A 272 19.42 -6.41 -4.85
N THR A 273 19.26 -6.72 -6.14
CA THR A 273 19.28 -5.72 -7.22
C THR A 273 18.07 -4.79 -7.16
N LEU A 274 16.87 -5.33 -6.91
CA LEU A 274 15.68 -4.49 -6.77
C LEU A 274 15.79 -3.58 -5.54
N TYR A 275 16.27 -4.12 -4.42
CA TYR A 275 16.49 -3.35 -3.19
C TYR A 275 17.50 -2.22 -3.42
N GLU A 276 18.64 -2.52 -4.06
CA GLU A 276 19.66 -1.53 -4.45
C GLU A 276 19.08 -0.44 -5.36
N ALA A 277 18.26 -0.80 -6.34
CA ALA A 277 17.60 0.16 -7.23
C ALA A 277 16.68 1.13 -6.46
N VAL A 278 15.89 0.62 -5.50
CA VAL A 278 15.03 1.48 -4.67
C VAL A 278 15.86 2.33 -3.69
N MET A 279 16.97 1.80 -3.18
CA MET A 279 17.94 2.57 -2.37
C MET A 279 18.58 3.69 -3.19
N GLU A 280 18.87 3.46 -4.47
CA GLU A 280 19.38 4.52 -5.35
C GLU A 280 18.37 5.65 -5.55
N MET A 281 17.07 5.33 -5.70
CA MET A 281 16.01 6.33 -5.67
C MET A 281 15.99 7.14 -4.36
N ASN A 282 16.25 6.49 -3.21
CA ASN A 282 16.33 7.17 -1.92
C ASN A 282 17.52 8.13 -1.80
N LYS A 283 18.66 7.83 -2.41
CA LYS A 283 19.79 8.79 -2.47
C LYS A 283 19.36 10.09 -3.14
N VAL A 284 18.75 9.99 -4.33
CA VAL A 284 18.22 11.18 -5.04
C VAL A 284 17.19 11.91 -4.19
N VAL A 285 16.25 11.20 -3.57
CA VAL A 285 15.25 11.78 -2.66
C VAL A 285 15.92 12.58 -1.53
N ASN A 286 16.95 12.04 -0.89
CA ASN A 286 17.65 12.72 0.20
C ASN A 286 18.42 13.96 -0.28
N GLU A 287 19.13 13.88 -1.40
CA GLU A 287 19.81 15.03 -2.03
C GLU A 287 18.83 16.17 -2.33
N TYR A 288 17.63 15.85 -2.87
CA TYR A 288 16.63 16.86 -3.19
C TYR A 288 15.93 17.42 -1.95
N LYS A 289 15.74 16.61 -0.89
CA LYS A 289 15.28 17.10 0.43
C LYS A 289 16.23 18.15 0.99
N GLU A 290 17.53 17.87 0.97
CA GLU A 290 18.55 18.80 1.47
C GLU A 290 18.63 20.05 0.59
N LYS A 291 18.69 19.89 -0.73
CA LYS A 291 18.83 20.97 -1.71
C LYS A 291 17.68 21.99 -1.64
N TYR A 292 16.44 21.53 -1.51
CA TYR A 292 15.26 22.39 -1.62
C TYR A 292 14.46 22.53 -0.31
N ASN A 293 14.81 21.80 0.72
CA ASN A 293 14.05 21.72 1.98
C ASN A 293 12.57 21.41 1.73
N LEU A 294 12.29 20.37 0.91
CA LEU A 294 10.97 19.89 0.53
C LEU A 294 10.82 18.39 0.86
N ASN A 295 9.58 17.94 1.05
CA ASN A 295 9.28 16.58 1.42
C ASN A 295 9.27 15.63 0.20
N TYR A 296 10.43 15.31 -0.36
CA TYR A 296 10.55 14.24 -1.35
C TYR A 296 10.46 12.87 -0.68
N SER A 297 9.94 11.89 -1.41
CA SER A 297 9.84 10.51 -0.91
C SER A 297 9.77 9.49 -2.05
N VAL A 298 10.24 8.28 -1.81
CA VAL A 298 10.01 7.14 -2.71
C VAL A 298 8.63 6.56 -2.45
N LEU A 299 7.86 6.34 -3.52
CA LEU A 299 6.50 5.81 -3.48
C LEU A 299 6.42 4.46 -4.19
N ALA A 300 5.93 3.44 -3.50
CA ALA A 300 5.47 2.22 -4.14
C ALA A 300 4.14 2.51 -4.86
N THR A 301 4.21 2.92 -6.12
CA THR A 301 3.06 3.52 -6.83
C THR A 301 1.83 2.60 -6.86
N PRO A 302 0.64 3.11 -6.51
CA PRO A 302 -0.63 2.42 -6.75
C PRO A 302 -1.00 2.52 -8.24
N ALA A 303 -0.39 1.67 -9.06
CA ALA A 303 -0.51 1.77 -10.51
C ALA A 303 -1.65 0.89 -11.03
N GLU A 304 -2.82 1.46 -11.18
CA GLU A 304 -4.00 0.81 -11.75
C GLU A 304 -3.86 0.69 -13.28
N GLY A 305 -4.53 1.53 -14.04
CA GLY A 305 -4.42 1.52 -15.51
C GLY A 305 -3.01 1.79 -16.06
N LEU A 306 -2.12 2.42 -15.27
CA LEU A 306 -0.75 2.72 -15.68
C LEU A 306 0.07 1.43 -15.89
N SER A 307 -0.12 0.39 -15.06
CA SER A 307 0.60 -0.88 -15.17
C SER A 307 0.34 -1.56 -16.51
N GLY A 308 -0.92 -1.65 -16.94
CA GLY A 308 -1.29 -2.18 -18.24
C GLY A 308 -0.87 -1.29 -19.41
N ARG A 309 -0.94 0.05 -19.24
CA ARG A 309 -0.49 0.99 -20.27
C ARG A 309 1.01 0.84 -20.55
N PHE A 310 1.84 0.75 -19.52
CA PHE A 310 3.28 0.56 -19.70
C PHE A 310 3.59 -0.78 -20.37
N THR A 311 2.94 -1.86 -19.96
CA THR A 311 3.11 -3.19 -20.60
C THR A 311 2.76 -3.15 -22.09
N LYS A 312 1.64 -2.51 -22.47
CA LYS A 312 1.24 -2.36 -23.88
C LYS A 312 2.24 -1.54 -24.69
N MET A 313 2.79 -0.44 -24.10
CA MET A 313 3.79 0.41 -24.75
C MET A 313 5.10 -0.36 -24.97
N ASP A 314 5.57 -1.10 -23.97
CA ASP A 314 6.81 -1.85 -24.03
C ASP A 314 6.70 -3.06 -24.98
N ARG A 315 5.56 -3.75 -24.99
CA ARG A 315 5.26 -4.81 -25.97
C ARG A 315 5.32 -4.30 -27.40
N ARG A 316 4.82 -3.10 -27.67
CA ARG A 316 4.90 -2.49 -29.01
C ARG A 316 6.33 -2.16 -29.41
N LYS A 317 7.18 -1.77 -28.46
CA LYS A 317 8.56 -1.34 -28.74
C LYS A 317 9.55 -2.52 -28.81
N TYR A 318 9.39 -3.50 -27.92
CA TYR A 318 10.37 -4.59 -27.74
C TYR A 318 9.83 -5.99 -28.11
N GLY A 319 8.58 -6.10 -28.51
CA GLY A 319 7.92 -7.38 -28.76
C GLY A 319 7.49 -8.08 -27.47
N LYS A 320 7.14 -9.35 -27.58
CA LYS A 320 6.76 -10.22 -26.46
C LYS A 320 8.02 -10.79 -25.80
N ILE A 321 8.28 -10.38 -24.57
CA ILE A 321 9.35 -10.90 -23.71
C ILE A 321 8.68 -11.77 -22.64
N PRO A 322 9.00 -13.08 -22.53
CA PRO A 322 8.38 -14.00 -21.57
C PRO A 322 8.48 -13.51 -20.12
N GLY A 323 7.36 -13.52 -19.41
CA GLY A 323 7.24 -13.05 -18.02
C GLY A 323 7.35 -11.53 -17.84
N VAL A 324 7.59 -10.77 -18.92
CA VAL A 324 7.73 -9.31 -18.86
C VAL A 324 6.62 -8.65 -19.68
N THR A 325 6.72 -8.64 -21.01
CA THR A 325 5.77 -7.92 -21.88
C THR A 325 4.67 -8.79 -22.47
N ASP A 326 4.71 -10.09 -22.28
CA ASP A 326 3.68 -11.05 -22.71
C ASP A 326 2.44 -11.08 -21.78
N ARG A 327 2.44 -10.24 -20.75
CA ARG A 327 1.38 -10.09 -19.74
C ARG A 327 0.51 -8.87 -20.03
N ASP A 328 -0.68 -8.82 -19.41
CA ASP A 328 -1.59 -7.68 -19.59
C ASP A 328 -1.19 -6.45 -18.76
N TYR A 329 -0.48 -6.67 -17.64
CA TYR A 329 0.00 -5.62 -16.75
C TYR A 329 1.32 -6.00 -16.08
N TYR A 330 2.07 -4.99 -15.66
CA TYR A 330 3.22 -5.16 -14.78
C TYR A 330 2.80 -5.28 -13.32
N VAL A 331 3.52 -6.08 -12.56
CA VAL A 331 3.33 -6.17 -11.10
C VAL A 331 3.58 -4.81 -10.45
N ASN A 332 2.72 -4.41 -9.52
CA ASN A 332 2.88 -3.13 -8.84
C ASN A 332 4.16 -3.08 -7.99
N SER A 333 4.86 -1.95 -8.05
CA SER A 333 5.97 -1.59 -7.18
C SER A 333 6.96 -2.76 -6.92
N PHE A 334 7.19 -3.11 -5.66
CA PHE A 334 8.09 -4.17 -5.20
C PHE A 334 7.36 -5.51 -4.92
N HIS A 335 6.06 -5.62 -5.22
CA HIS A 335 5.35 -6.85 -4.89
C HIS A 335 5.94 -8.08 -5.58
N VAL A 336 6.00 -9.18 -4.85
CA VAL A 336 6.20 -10.50 -5.42
C VAL A 336 4.96 -10.88 -6.23
N ASP A 337 5.17 -11.42 -7.43
CA ASP A 337 4.05 -11.82 -8.29
C ASP A 337 3.19 -12.89 -7.59
N VAL A 338 1.87 -12.71 -7.63
CA VAL A 338 0.90 -13.66 -7.07
C VAL A 338 0.97 -15.06 -7.69
N LYS A 339 1.60 -15.19 -8.87
CA LYS A 339 1.82 -16.47 -9.55
C LYS A 339 3.09 -17.20 -9.08
N GLU A 340 3.95 -16.55 -8.29
CA GLU A 340 5.11 -17.22 -7.72
C GLU A 340 4.69 -18.18 -6.60
N PRO A 341 5.18 -19.44 -6.60
CA PRO A 341 4.84 -20.44 -5.60
C PRO A 341 5.58 -20.18 -4.28
N ILE A 342 5.27 -19.08 -3.62
CA ILE A 342 5.89 -18.63 -2.37
C ILE A 342 4.89 -18.70 -1.21
N SER A 343 5.34 -19.06 0.00
CA SER A 343 4.49 -19.04 1.18
C SER A 343 4.16 -17.59 1.59
N ILE A 344 3.01 -17.41 2.25
CA ILE A 344 2.58 -16.10 2.79
C ILE A 344 3.66 -15.48 3.67
N VAL A 345 4.24 -16.28 4.56
CA VAL A 345 5.29 -15.83 5.50
C VAL A 345 6.53 -15.36 4.75
N GLU A 346 6.99 -16.15 3.78
CA GLU A 346 8.16 -15.79 2.98
C GLU A 346 7.90 -14.56 2.12
N LYS A 347 6.70 -14.42 1.52
CA LYS A 347 6.31 -13.23 0.79
C LYS A 347 6.38 -11.99 1.69
N ILE A 348 5.82 -12.05 2.89
CA ILE A 348 5.85 -10.94 3.86
C ILE A 348 7.30 -10.58 4.19
N LYS A 349 8.17 -11.57 4.47
CA LYS A 349 9.60 -11.34 4.73
C LYS A 349 10.33 -10.69 3.57
N ARG A 350 10.03 -11.09 2.34
CA ARG A 350 10.63 -10.50 1.13
C ARG A 350 10.20 -9.06 0.89
N GLU A 351 8.95 -8.72 1.20
CA GLU A 351 8.40 -7.39 0.96
C GLU A 351 8.68 -6.41 2.12
N ALA A 352 8.75 -6.86 3.36
CA ALA A 352 8.89 -6.01 4.54
C ALA A 352 10.05 -5.00 4.49
N PRO A 353 11.28 -5.35 4.05
CA PRO A 353 12.38 -4.39 3.99
C PRO A 353 12.11 -3.20 3.05
N PHE A 354 11.31 -3.39 2.01
CA PHE A 354 10.94 -2.30 1.09
C PHE A 354 10.06 -1.24 1.74
N HIS A 355 9.29 -1.58 2.78
CA HIS A 355 8.45 -0.62 3.50
C HIS A 355 9.28 0.51 4.14
N ALA A 356 10.44 0.17 4.70
CA ALA A 356 11.34 1.15 5.32
C ALA A 356 11.91 2.16 4.32
N ILE A 357 12.01 1.80 3.04
CA ILE A 357 12.63 2.61 1.97
C ILE A 357 11.64 3.19 0.96
N THR A 358 10.33 2.94 1.14
CA THR A 358 9.25 3.52 0.31
C THR A 358 8.32 4.39 1.18
N ARG A 359 8.90 5.41 1.81
CA ARG A 359 8.22 6.24 2.82
C ARG A 359 7.12 7.16 2.28
N GLY A 360 7.00 7.31 0.97
CA GLY A 360 5.90 8.01 0.30
C GLY A 360 4.60 7.19 0.25
N GLY A 361 4.69 5.91 0.51
CA GLY A 361 3.57 4.99 0.56
C GLY A 361 3.94 3.60 0.09
N HIS A 362 3.38 2.62 0.75
CA HIS A 362 3.58 1.18 0.51
C HIS A 362 2.40 0.39 1.07
N ILE A 363 2.28 -0.84 0.61
CA ILE A 363 1.37 -1.84 1.16
C ILE A 363 1.89 -3.23 0.81
N THR A 364 1.64 -4.22 1.66
CA THR A 364 1.77 -5.64 1.32
C THR A 364 0.41 -6.28 1.24
N TYR A 365 0.15 -7.00 0.18
CA TYR A 365 -1.07 -7.79 -0.01
C TYR A 365 -0.80 -9.26 0.26
N VAL A 366 -1.65 -9.87 1.09
CA VAL A 366 -1.72 -11.33 1.23
C VAL A 366 -2.96 -11.80 0.51
N GLU A 367 -2.78 -12.66 -0.48
CA GLU A 367 -3.87 -13.26 -1.26
C GLU A 367 -4.23 -14.63 -0.67
N LEU A 368 -5.51 -14.82 -0.36
CA LEU A 368 -6.08 -16.10 0.08
C LEU A 368 -7.08 -16.58 -0.98
N ASP A 369 -7.04 -17.85 -1.30
CA ASP A 369 -7.93 -18.49 -2.28
C ASP A 369 -9.12 -19.20 -1.63
N GLY A 370 -9.17 -19.27 -0.29
CA GLY A 370 -10.18 -19.99 0.47
C GLY A 370 -11.23 -19.09 1.12
N GLU A 371 -12.16 -19.74 1.84
CA GLU A 371 -13.20 -19.07 2.63
C GLU A 371 -12.63 -18.51 3.94
N ALA A 372 -12.07 -17.30 3.90
CA ALA A 372 -11.47 -16.61 5.04
C ALA A 372 -12.46 -16.49 6.24
N GLN A 373 -13.77 -16.38 5.95
CA GLN A 373 -14.83 -16.27 6.96
C GLN A 373 -14.88 -17.46 7.93
N LYS A 374 -14.44 -18.64 7.47
CA LYS A 374 -14.41 -19.86 8.30
C LYS A 374 -13.18 -19.96 9.19
N ASN A 375 -12.18 -19.11 8.99
CA ASN A 375 -10.93 -19.17 9.74
C ASN A 375 -10.37 -17.80 10.09
N VAL A 376 -11.09 -17.06 10.93
CA VAL A 376 -10.67 -15.72 11.41
C VAL A 376 -9.33 -15.78 12.17
N ARG A 377 -9.03 -16.91 12.84
CA ARG A 377 -7.73 -17.12 13.49
C ARG A 377 -6.55 -17.09 12.49
N ALA A 378 -6.75 -17.58 11.27
CA ALA A 378 -5.72 -17.48 10.24
C ALA A 378 -5.47 -16.01 9.87
N ILE A 379 -6.52 -15.20 9.76
CA ILE A 379 -6.39 -13.76 9.54
C ILE A 379 -5.58 -13.10 10.68
N ALA A 380 -5.94 -13.38 11.94
CA ALA A 380 -5.21 -12.84 13.09
C ALA A 380 -3.72 -13.26 13.09
N LYS A 381 -3.41 -14.52 12.72
CA LYS A 381 -2.03 -14.99 12.59
C LYS A 381 -1.27 -14.27 11.47
N ILE A 382 -1.91 -13.98 10.33
CA ILE A 382 -1.31 -13.20 9.24
C ILE A 382 -1.01 -11.77 9.72
N VAL A 383 -1.94 -11.14 10.43
CA VAL A 383 -1.73 -9.81 11.03
C VAL A 383 -0.55 -9.82 11.99
N LYS A 384 -0.43 -10.87 12.83
CA LYS A 384 0.74 -11.05 13.71
C LYS A 384 2.03 -11.17 12.91
N VAL A 385 2.08 -11.99 11.87
CA VAL A 385 3.28 -12.13 11.03
C VAL A 385 3.66 -10.79 10.39
N MET A 386 2.68 -10.02 9.90
CA MET A 386 2.94 -8.68 9.36
C MET A 386 3.53 -7.74 10.43
N HIS A 387 3.01 -7.79 11.65
CA HIS A 387 3.52 -7.03 12.80
C HIS A 387 4.97 -7.41 13.11
N ASP A 388 5.25 -8.69 13.27
CA ASP A 388 6.55 -9.21 13.67
C ASP A 388 7.64 -8.97 12.61
N GLU A 389 7.30 -9.04 11.34
CA GLU A 389 8.24 -8.79 10.23
C GLU A 389 8.39 -7.29 9.88
N GLY A 390 7.73 -6.38 10.59
CA GLY A 390 7.88 -4.94 10.43
C GLY A 390 7.20 -4.36 9.19
N ILE A 391 6.12 -4.98 8.73
CA ILE A 391 5.24 -4.38 7.70
C ILE A 391 4.69 -3.05 8.24
N GLY A 392 4.71 -2.01 7.43
CA GLY A 392 4.14 -0.71 7.80
C GLY A 392 2.64 -0.62 7.55
N TYR A 393 2.17 -1.27 6.49
CA TYR A 393 0.78 -1.30 6.08
C TYR A 393 0.49 -2.55 5.25
N GLY A 394 -0.55 -3.28 5.61
CA GLY A 394 -0.90 -4.53 4.98
C GLY A 394 -2.39 -4.71 4.75
N SER A 395 -2.73 -5.56 3.79
CA SER A 395 -4.10 -5.94 3.46
C SER A 395 -4.20 -7.43 3.20
N ILE A 396 -5.34 -8.01 3.51
CA ILE A 396 -5.63 -9.41 3.25
C ILE A 396 -6.77 -9.48 2.25
N ASN A 397 -6.52 -10.12 1.13
CA ASN A 397 -7.46 -10.26 0.03
C ASN A 397 -7.94 -11.71 -0.05
N HIS A 398 -9.22 -11.85 -0.31
CA HIS A 398 -9.85 -13.14 -0.59
C HIS A 398 -11.13 -12.91 -1.41
N PRO A 399 -11.67 -13.94 -2.08
CA PRO A 399 -12.93 -13.79 -2.79
C PRO A 399 -14.09 -13.48 -1.83
N VAL A 400 -14.89 -12.47 -2.16
CA VAL A 400 -16.16 -12.19 -1.49
C VAL A 400 -17.23 -12.04 -2.57
N ASP A 401 -18.01 -13.11 -2.77
CA ASP A 401 -19.07 -13.15 -3.76
C ASP A 401 -20.43 -13.10 -3.06
N THR A 402 -21.39 -12.42 -3.67
CA THR A 402 -22.75 -12.31 -3.15
C THR A 402 -23.74 -12.76 -4.21
N CYS A 403 -24.61 -13.70 -3.88
CA CYS A 403 -25.71 -14.09 -4.75
C CYS A 403 -26.80 -13.02 -4.75
N HIS A 404 -27.12 -12.46 -5.91
CA HIS A 404 -28.18 -11.45 -6.02
C HIS A 404 -29.58 -12.00 -5.70
N ASN A 405 -29.79 -13.32 -5.86
CA ASN A 405 -31.10 -13.93 -5.70
C ASN A 405 -31.44 -14.26 -4.23
N CYS A 406 -30.50 -14.86 -3.48
CA CYS A 406 -30.76 -15.31 -2.10
C CYS A 406 -29.91 -14.60 -1.04
N GLY A 407 -28.98 -13.72 -1.42
CA GLY A 407 -28.10 -13.00 -0.49
C GLY A 407 -26.96 -13.85 0.11
N TYR A 408 -26.75 -15.09 -0.34
CA TYR A 408 -25.63 -15.89 0.13
C TYR A 408 -24.30 -15.19 -0.15
N LYS A 409 -23.41 -15.13 0.86
CA LYS A 409 -22.06 -14.55 0.78
C LYS A 409 -21.03 -15.64 1.01
N GLY A 410 -19.99 -15.68 0.15
CA GLY A 410 -18.89 -16.65 0.25
C GLY A 410 -18.12 -16.75 -1.04
N VAL A 411 -17.36 -17.82 -1.23
CA VAL A 411 -16.72 -18.13 -2.51
C VAL A 411 -17.74 -18.84 -3.40
N ILE A 412 -18.07 -18.21 -4.53
CA ILE A 412 -19.04 -18.77 -5.51
C ILE A 412 -18.29 -18.93 -6.85
N PHE A 413 -18.18 -20.15 -7.34
CA PHE A 413 -17.58 -20.43 -8.65
C PHE A 413 -18.56 -20.08 -9.77
N ASP A 414 -19.34 -21.03 -10.25
CA ASP A 414 -20.26 -20.81 -11.38
C ASP A 414 -21.68 -20.46 -10.91
N LYS A 415 -22.20 -21.17 -9.90
CA LYS A 415 -23.57 -21.05 -9.41
C LYS A 415 -23.60 -20.95 -7.88
N CYS A 416 -24.58 -20.22 -7.39
CA CYS A 416 -24.82 -20.11 -5.95
C CYS A 416 -25.04 -21.50 -5.33
N PRO A 417 -24.31 -21.89 -4.28
CA PRO A 417 -24.48 -23.21 -3.65
C PRO A 417 -25.84 -23.38 -2.94
N VAL A 418 -26.55 -22.28 -2.67
CA VAL A 418 -27.83 -22.29 -1.95
C VAL A 418 -29.03 -22.34 -2.91
N CYS A 419 -29.07 -21.46 -3.92
CA CYS A 419 -30.24 -21.31 -4.80
C CYS A 419 -29.96 -21.60 -6.28
N GLN A 420 -28.74 -22.02 -6.63
CA GLN A 420 -28.31 -22.34 -7.98
C GLN A 420 -28.38 -21.18 -9.00
N SER A 421 -28.57 -19.96 -8.53
CA SER A 421 -28.56 -18.76 -9.38
C SER A 421 -27.16 -18.49 -9.94
N GLU A 422 -27.09 -18.07 -11.20
CA GLU A 422 -25.86 -17.58 -11.87
C GLU A 422 -25.67 -16.08 -11.68
N SER A 423 -26.63 -15.37 -11.12
CA SER A 423 -26.56 -13.93 -10.86
C SER A 423 -25.70 -13.66 -9.61
N ILE A 424 -24.40 -13.52 -9.82
CA ILE A 424 -23.41 -13.38 -8.75
C ILE A 424 -22.73 -12.04 -8.85
N LEU A 425 -22.71 -11.30 -7.77
CA LEU A 425 -21.89 -10.11 -7.57
C LEU A 425 -20.52 -10.54 -7.05
N ARG A 426 -19.48 -10.36 -7.84
CA ARG A 426 -18.12 -10.71 -7.47
C ARG A 426 -17.37 -9.47 -7.01
N MET A 427 -16.93 -9.46 -5.76
CA MET A 427 -16.11 -8.38 -5.27
C MET A 427 -14.65 -8.82 -5.19
N ARG A 428 -13.77 -8.00 -5.73
CA ARG A 428 -12.32 -8.21 -5.75
C ARG A 428 -11.60 -6.92 -5.38
N ARG A 429 -10.39 -7.05 -4.88
CA ARG A 429 -9.52 -5.90 -4.69
C ARG A 429 -8.62 -5.73 -5.91
N ILE A 430 -8.64 -4.55 -6.50
CA ILE A 430 -7.70 -4.14 -7.55
C ILE A 430 -6.82 -3.04 -6.99
N THR A 431 -5.52 -3.29 -6.86
CA THR A 431 -4.46 -2.36 -6.43
C THR A 431 -4.67 -1.59 -5.12
N GLY A 432 -5.73 -1.79 -4.40
CA GLY A 432 -6.01 -1.11 -3.13
C GLY A 432 -7.46 -0.68 -2.95
N TYR A 433 -8.21 -0.65 -4.04
CA TYR A 433 -9.64 -0.38 -4.03
C TYR A 433 -10.44 -1.65 -4.24
N LEU A 434 -11.59 -1.75 -3.57
CA LEU A 434 -12.57 -2.79 -3.87
C LEU A 434 -13.33 -2.41 -5.15
N THR A 435 -13.58 -3.39 -5.99
CA THR A 435 -14.40 -3.25 -7.18
C THR A 435 -15.28 -4.47 -7.39
N PHE A 436 -16.39 -4.26 -8.08
CA PHE A 436 -17.21 -5.35 -8.57
C PHE A 436 -16.67 -5.81 -9.93
N GLU A 437 -16.47 -7.11 -10.11
CA GLU A 437 -16.22 -7.67 -11.44
C GLU A 437 -17.50 -7.58 -12.26
N PHE A 438 -17.54 -6.65 -13.20
CA PHE A 438 -18.45 -6.75 -14.33
C PHE A 438 -17.76 -7.63 -15.37
N LEU A 439 -18.35 -8.76 -15.70
CA LEU A 439 -17.85 -9.73 -16.70
C LEU A 439 -17.75 -9.16 -18.13
N GLU A 440 -17.87 -7.86 -18.36
CA GLU A 440 -17.90 -7.24 -19.69
C GLU A 440 -16.95 -6.04 -19.86
N LEU A 441 -15.86 -5.95 -19.12
CA LEU A 441 -14.84 -4.90 -19.38
C LEU A 441 -13.43 -5.49 -19.39
N CYS A 442 -13.16 -6.36 -20.36
CA CYS A 442 -11.82 -6.64 -20.84
C CYS A 442 -11.79 -6.56 -22.36
#